data_401fbe9e6afdad3e0d63a4394b7c92b7
#
_entry.id   401fbe9e6afdad3e0d63a4394b7c92b7
#
_cell.length_a   1.000
_cell.length_b   1.000
_cell.length_c   1.000
_cell.angle_alpha   90.00
_cell.angle_beta   90.00
_cell.angle_gamma   90.00
#
_symmetry.space_group_name_H-M   'P 1'
#
loop_
_entity.id
_entity.type
_entity.pdbx_description
1 polymer ?
#
loop_
_entity_poly.entity_id
_entity_poly.type
_entity_poly.pdbx_seq_one_letter_code
_entity_poly.pdbx_strand_id
1 'polypeptide(L)'
;MSKLSKLLNLYKRGKRISCITAYDASMSKYLESSGVDIILVGDSLGQVIKGEKTTHGVTLDEITYHTKCVKSGLKTSVLMIDLPKNTYNTKSKAYKNSNKFISTRLADLIKIEIDANNLDIAKYLIEKNIPLCAHIGLLPQTIKSRSGYRKYGKSKHEAKQLYDLAVSLDELGAQVILIECLDNSLARKISQNCSSPVIGIGSGVGIDGQVAVIYLSLIHI
;
A
#
# COMPACT_ATOMS: atom_id res chain seq x y z
N MET A 1 -8.85 -12.62 16.97
CA MET A 1 -8.16 -11.35 16.54
C MET A 1 -7.63 -11.55 15.14
N SER A 2 -7.90 -10.62 14.20
CA SER A 2 -7.40 -10.71 12.82
C SER A 2 -5.87 -10.51 12.76
N LYS A 3 -5.23 -10.93 11.66
CA LYS A 3 -3.79 -10.71 11.44
C LYS A 3 -3.46 -9.21 11.49
N LEU A 4 -4.27 -8.39 10.82
CA LEU A 4 -4.12 -6.94 10.82
C LEU A 4 -4.23 -6.35 12.24
N SER A 5 -5.24 -6.76 13.03
CA SER A 5 -5.36 -6.28 14.42
C SER A 5 -4.17 -6.66 15.28
N LYS A 6 -3.58 -7.85 15.07
CA LYS A 6 -2.34 -8.26 15.78
C LYS A 6 -1.18 -7.36 15.41
N LEU A 7 -1.01 -7.07 14.13
CA LEU A 7 0.06 -6.20 13.62
C LEU A 7 -0.08 -4.78 14.20
N LEU A 8 -1.28 -4.18 14.14
CA LEU A 8 -1.53 -2.85 14.69
C LEU A 8 -1.28 -2.77 16.20
N ASN A 9 -1.59 -3.84 16.94
CA ASN A 9 -1.26 -3.90 18.37
C ASN A 9 0.27 -3.98 18.62
N LEU A 10 1.03 -4.67 17.77
CA LEU A 10 2.49 -4.68 17.86
C LEU A 10 3.08 -3.31 17.52
N TYR A 11 2.56 -2.65 16.50
CA TYR A 11 2.93 -1.29 16.14
C TYR A 11 2.75 -0.32 17.33
N LYS A 12 1.59 -0.34 17.99
CA LYS A 12 1.30 0.47 19.19
C LYS A 12 2.28 0.22 20.35
N ARG A 13 2.98 -0.91 20.34
CA ARG A 13 4.04 -1.26 21.30
C ARG A 13 5.44 -0.89 20.81
N GLY A 14 5.55 -0.12 19.72
CA GLY A 14 6.81 0.37 19.16
C GLY A 14 7.46 -0.53 18.11
N LYS A 15 6.77 -1.60 17.65
CA LYS A 15 7.31 -2.41 16.55
C LYS A 15 7.25 -1.65 15.24
N ARG A 16 8.38 -1.59 14.52
CA ARG A 16 8.42 -1.11 13.13
C ARG A 16 7.89 -2.18 12.19
N ILE A 17 7.27 -1.75 11.10
CA ILE A 17 6.58 -2.60 10.13
C ILE A 17 7.46 -2.81 8.90
N SER A 18 7.63 -4.07 8.51
CA SER A 18 8.23 -4.46 7.23
C SER A 18 7.14 -4.86 6.24
N CYS A 19 7.19 -4.32 5.03
CA CYS A 19 6.28 -4.66 3.93
C CYS A 19 7.09 -4.99 2.68
N ILE A 20 6.89 -6.19 2.12
CA ILE A 20 7.63 -6.63 0.94
C ILE A 20 6.67 -7.24 -0.07
N THR A 21 6.89 -6.97 -1.37
CA THR A 21 6.07 -7.55 -2.43
C THR A 21 6.40 -9.03 -2.64
N ALA A 22 5.38 -9.83 -2.94
CA ALA A 22 5.53 -11.20 -3.45
C ALA A 22 4.39 -11.54 -4.41
N TYR A 23 4.62 -12.53 -5.28
CA TYR A 23 3.68 -12.89 -6.33
C TYR A 23 3.44 -14.39 -6.45
N ASP A 24 4.07 -15.19 -5.61
CA ASP A 24 3.96 -16.65 -5.57
C ASP A 24 4.05 -17.22 -4.15
N ALA A 25 3.72 -18.51 -4.01
CA ALA A 25 3.66 -19.20 -2.75
C ALA A 25 5.05 -19.41 -2.11
N SER A 26 6.08 -19.70 -2.92
CA SER A 26 7.42 -19.99 -2.41
C SER A 26 8.05 -18.74 -1.81
N MET A 27 7.99 -17.61 -2.54
CA MET A 27 8.52 -16.34 -2.06
C MET A 27 7.74 -15.84 -0.83
N SER A 28 6.40 -15.93 -0.84
CA SER A 28 5.61 -15.49 0.32
C SER A 28 5.92 -16.30 1.58
N LYS A 29 6.07 -17.62 1.46
CA LYS A 29 6.49 -18.50 2.57
C LYS A 29 7.87 -18.13 3.09
N TYR A 30 8.82 -17.88 2.20
CA TYR A 30 10.18 -17.48 2.57
C TYR A 30 10.18 -16.14 3.33
N LEU A 31 9.49 -15.11 2.80
CA LEU A 31 9.39 -13.80 3.43
C LEU A 31 8.70 -13.86 4.80
N GLU A 32 7.63 -14.64 4.92
CA GLU A 32 6.97 -14.86 6.22
C GLU A 32 7.91 -15.52 7.23
N SER A 33 8.66 -16.55 6.83
CA SER A 33 9.64 -17.22 7.70
C SER A 33 10.80 -16.30 8.11
N SER A 34 11.07 -15.26 7.30
CA SER A 34 12.05 -14.21 7.61
C SER A 34 11.48 -13.09 8.49
N GLY A 35 10.22 -13.20 8.94
CA GLY A 35 9.60 -12.25 9.85
C GLY A 35 9.00 -11.01 9.20
N VAL A 36 8.74 -11.02 7.90
CA VAL A 36 8.07 -9.92 7.20
C VAL A 36 6.61 -9.79 7.66
N ASP A 37 6.20 -8.60 8.02
CA ASP A 37 4.91 -8.33 8.64
C ASP A 37 3.76 -8.27 7.63
N ILE A 38 3.98 -7.59 6.51
CA ILE A 38 3.01 -7.41 5.42
C ILE A 38 3.60 -7.96 4.13
N ILE A 39 2.87 -8.83 3.47
CA ILE A 39 3.18 -9.27 2.10
C ILE A 39 2.23 -8.55 1.16
N LEU A 40 2.78 -7.84 0.18
CA LEU A 40 2.02 -7.04 -0.77
C LEU A 40 1.98 -7.74 -2.14
N VAL A 41 0.78 -8.00 -2.64
CA VAL A 41 0.56 -8.28 -4.07
C VAL A 41 0.25 -6.96 -4.76
N GLY A 42 1.33 -6.32 -5.25
CA GLY A 42 1.27 -4.99 -5.82
C GLY A 42 1.08 -5.00 -7.34
N ASP A 43 0.58 -3.91 -7.90
CA ASP A 43 0.49 -3.68 -9.36
C ASP A 43 1.87 -3.57 -10.03
N SER A 44 2.93 -3.41 -9.25
CA SER A 44 4.32 -3.57 -9.70
C SER A 44 4.58 -4.93 -10.38
N LEU A 45 3.67 -5.92 -10.22
CA LEU A 45 3.71 -7.18 -10.98
C LEU A 45 3.75 -6.96 -12.50
N GLY A 46 3.12 -5.89 -12.99
CA GLY A 46 3.18 -5.52 -14.41
C GLY A 46 4.62 -5.35 -14.88
N GLN A 47 5.44 -4.68 -14.08
CA GLN A 47 6.83 -4.43 -14.42
C GLN A 47 7.75 -5.63 -14.13
N VAL A 48 7.62 -6.23 -12.94
CA VAL A 48 8.60 -7.22 -12.46
C VAL A 48 8.28 -8.67 -12.85
N ILE A 49 7.02 -8.98 -13.15
CA ILE A 49 6.58 -10.33 -13.56
C ILE A 49 6.26 -10.37 -15.05
N LYS A 50 5.52 -9.35 -15.57
CA LYS A 50 5.11 -9.30 -16.97
C LYS A 50 6.14 -8.62 -17.88
N GLY A 51 7.13 -7.89 -17.32
CA GLY A 51 8.13 -7.14 -18.09
C GLY A 51 7.56 -5.89 -18.79
N GLU A 52 6.42 -5.38 -18.36
CA GLU A 52 5.81 -4.17 -18.89
C GLU A 52 6.56 -2.91 -18.43
N LYS A 53 6.44 -1.82 -19.20
CA LYS A 53 7.08 -0.54 -18.86
C LYS A 53 6.40 0.20 -17.71
N THR A 54 5.13 -0.12 -17.44
CA THR A 54 4.28 0.54 -16.43
C THR A 54 3.43 -0.47 -15.69
N THR A 55 2.79 -0.04 -14.60
CA THR A 55 1.80 -0.85 -13.85
C THR A 55 0.40 -0.79 -14.47
N HIS A 56 0.19 0.03 -15.51
CA HIS A 56 -1.14 0.40 -16.01
C HIS A 56 -1.91 -0.75 -16.67
N GLY A 57 -1.21 -1.78 -17.19
CA GLY A 57 -1.81 -2.95 -17.86
C GLY A 57 -2.24 -4.06 -16.91
N VAL A 58 -2.00 -3.90 -15.61
CA VAL A 58 -2.37 -4.92 -14.62
C VAL A 58 -3.87 -4.97 -14.43
N THR A 59 -4.42 -6.19 -14.49
CA THR A 59 -5.85 -6.45 -14.34
C THR A 59 -6.20 -6.95 -12.93
N LEU A 60 -7.47 -6.83 -12.55
CA LEU A 60 -7.97 -7.35 -11.27
C LEU A 60 -7.87 -8.89 -11.20
N ASP A 61 -7.97 -9.57 -12.35
CA ASP A 61 -7.88 -11.04 -12.41
C ASP A 61 -6.44 -11.51 -12.19
N GLU A 62 -5.45 -10.78 -12.71
CA GLU A 62 -4.03 -11.04 -12.42
C GLU A 62 -3.73 -10.84 -10.93
N ILE A 63 -4.18 -9.73 -10.33
CA ILE A 63 -4.07 -9.53 -8.88
C ILE A 63 -4.76 -10.67 -8.12
N THR A 64 -5.95 -11.08 -8.55
CA THR A 64 -6.68 -12.19 -7.91
C THR A 64 -5.91 -13.51 -8.00
N TYR A 65 -5.32 -13.81 -9.16
CA TYR A 65 -4.51 -15.01 -9.37
C TYR A 65 -3.28 -15.02 -8.44
N HIS A 66 -2.48 -13.97 -8.49
CA HIS A 66 -1.27 -13.87 -7.66
C HIS A 66 -1.60 -13.84 -6.17
N THR A 67 -2.72 -13.19 -5.78
CA THR A 67 -3.18 -13.20 -4.38
C THR A 67 -3.46 -14.61 -3.89
N LYS A 68 -4.10 -15.46 -4.71
CA LYS A 68 -4.33 -16.88 -4.36
C LYS A 68 -3.02 -17.64 -4.19
N CYS A 69 -2.07 -17.43 -5.10
CA CYS A 69 -0.74 -18.06 -5.01
C CYS A 69 -0.02 -17.63 -3.71
N VAL A 70 0.07 -16.34 -3.45
CA VAL A 70 0.70 -15.78 -2.24
C VAL A 70 -0.01 -16.27 -0.98
N LYS A 71 -1.34 -16.26 -0.96
CA LYS A 71 -2.15 -16.71 0.19
C LYS A 71 -1.83 -18.14 0.60
N SER A 72 -1.57 -19.03 -0.36
CA SER A 72 -1.27 -20.44 -0.06
C SER A 72 0.06 -20.63 0.70
N GLY A 73 0.97 -19.65 0.60
CA GLY A 73 2.24 -19.66 1.34
C GLY A 73 2.18 -18.98 2.71
N LEU A 74 1.08 -18.25 3.05
CA LEU A 74 0.99 -17.42 4.24
C LEU A 74 0.12 -18.02 5.36
N LYS A 75 0.61 -17.89 6.60
CA LYS A 75 -0.11 -18.27 7.82
C LYS A 75 -0.39 -17.06 8.73
N THR A 76 0.60 -16.21 8.96
CA THR A 76 0.61 -15.17 10.00
C THR A 76 0.75 -13.76 9.48
N SER A 77 1.55 -13.53 8.43
CA SER A 77 1.73 -12.20 7.83
C SER A 77 0.42 -11.65 7.26
N VAL A 78 0.26 -10.34 7.34
CA VAL A 78 -0.86 -9.63 6.71
C VAL A 78 -0.72 -9.70 5.20
N LEU A 79 -1.77 -10.09 4.49
CA LEU A 79 -1.80 -10.05 3.04
C LEU A 79 -2.50 -8.78 2.57
N MET A 80 -1.73 -7.86 2.00
CA MET A 80 -2.19 -6.64 1.37
C MET A 80 -2.23 -6.80 -0.15
N ILE A 81 -3.25 -6.25 -0.79
CA ILE A 81 -3.37 -6.26 -2.26
C ILE A 81 -3.61 -4.85 -2.79
N ASP A 82 -3.05 -4.56 -3.96
CA ASP A 82 -3.41 -3.37 -4.74
C ASP A 82 -4.70 -3.58 -5.53
N LEU A 83 -5.57 -2.59 -5.52
CA LEU A 83 -6.54 -2.46 -6.60
C LEU A 83 -5.86 -1.81 -7.81
N PRO A 84 -5.82 -2.47 -8.98
CA PRO A 84 -5.19 -1.91 -10.16
C PRO A 84 -5.90 -0.67 -10.69
N LYS A 85 -5.19 0.11 -11.48
CA LYS A 85 -5.73 1.28 -12.20
C LYS A 85 -7.10 0.98 -12.83
N ASN A 86 -8.02 1.95 -12.77
CA ASN A 86 -9.38 1.86 -13.30
C ASN A 86 -10.31 0.84 -12.60
N THR A 87 -9.89 0.19 -11.52
CA THR A 87 -10.73 -0.77 -10.79
C THR A 87 -11.42 -0.17 -9.56
N TYR A 88 -11.14 1.08 -9.22
CA TYR A 88 -11.72 1.81 -8.07
C TYR A 88 -12.07 3.28 -8.37
N ASN A 89 -12.35 3.61 -9.62
CA ASN A 89 -12.66 4.98 -10.05
C ASN A 89 -14.07 5.48 -9.69
N THR A 90 -14.91 4.65 -9.08
CA THR A 90 -16.19 5.03 -8.46
C THR A 90 -16.36 4.29 -7.15
N LYS A 91 -17.13 4.88 -6.20
CA LYS A 91 -17.43 4.26 -4.89
C LYS A 91 -17.96 2.85 -5.00
N SER A 92 -18.93 2.63 -5.89
CA SER A 92 -19.54 1.29 -6.11
C SER A 92 -18.53 0.29 -6.63
N LYS A 93 -17.71 0.67 -7.61
CA LYS A 93 -16.69 -0.21 -8.20
C LYS A 93 -15.58 -0.51 -7.20
N ALA A 94 -15.10 0.51 -6.47
CA ALA A 94 -14.12 0.35 -5.42
C ALA A 94 -14.60 -0.63 -4.34
N TYR A 95 -15.82 -0.45 -3.84
CA TYR A 95 -16.40 -1.35 -2.85
C TYR A 95 -16.57 -2.77 -3.38
N LYS A 96 -17.20 -2.94 -4.55
CA LYS A 96 -17.39 -4.26 -5.16
C LYS A 96 -16.08 -5.03 -5.27
N ASN A 97 -15.04 -4.38 -5.79
CA ASN A 97 -13.75 -5.00 -6.01
C ASN A 97 -13.00 -5.27 -4.70
N SER A 98 -13.00 -4.33 -3.75
CA SER A 98 -12.42 -4.53 -2.43
C SER A 98 -13.11 -5.65 -1.65
N ASN A 99 -14.46 -5.63 -1.62
CA ASN A 99 -15.23 -6.59 -0.86
C ASN A 99 -15.08 -8.03 -1.38
N LYS A 100 -14.80 -8.21 -2.68
CA LYS A 100 -14.46 -9.53 -3.26
C LYS A 100 -13.30 -10.19 -2.50
N PHE A 101 -12.28 -9.45 -2.12
CA PHE A 101 -11.11 -9.97 -1.41
C PHE A 101 -11.34 -10.10 0.10
N ILE A 102 -12.03 -9.13 0.70
CA ILE A 102 -12.22 -9.07 2.15
C ILE A 102 -13.27 -10.09 2.61
N SER A 103 -14.45 -10.14 1.97
CA SER A 103 -15.54 -11.05 2.35
C SER A 103 -15.16 -12.54 2.17
N THR A 104 -14.33 -12.85 1.18
CA THR A 104 -13.80 -14.19 0.96
C THR A 104 -12.53 -14.49 1.78
N ARG A 105 -12.08 -13.54 2.59
CA ARG A 105 -10.83 -13.64 3.35
C ARG A 105 -9.61 -13.91 2.47
N LEU A 106 -9.67 -13.54 1.19
CA LEU A 106 -8.54 -13.71 0.28
C LEU A 106 -7.41 -12.72 0.60
N ALA A 107 -7.73 -11.50 1.04
CA ALA A 107 -6.79 -10.53 1.57
C ALA A 107 -7.23 -9.98 2.94
N ASP A 108 -6.30 -9.38 3.67
CA ASP A 108 -6.51 -8.76 4.97
C ASP A 108 -6.57 -7.23 4.91
N LEU A 109 -6.01 -6.62 3.84
CA LEU A 109 -5.85 -5.17 3.67
C LEU A 109 -5.89 -4.81 2.18
N ILE A 110 -6.63 -3.76 1.84
CA ILE A 110 -6.74 -3.25 0.46
C ILE A 110 -5.90 -1.98 0.33
N LYS A 111 -5.04 -1.89 -0.69
CA LYS A 111 -4.30 -0.68 -1.02
C LYS A 111 -4.92 0.00 -2.25
N ILE A 112 -5.07 1.33 -2.20
CA ILE A 112 -5.42 2.17 -3.35
C ILE A 112 -4.62 3.46 -3.31
N GLU A 113 -4.36 4.02 -4.49
CA GLU A 113 -3.73 5.33 -4.63
C GLU A 113 -4.75 6.45 -4.38
N ILE A 114 -4.38 7.41 -3.52
CA ILE A 114 -5.27 8.50 -3.09
C ILE A 114 -4.61 9.86 -3.37
N ASP A 115 -5.38 10.73 -4.00
CA ASP A 115 -5.14 12.16 -4.09
C ASP A 115 -6.38 12.96 -3.64
N ALA A 116 -6.34 14.28 -3.80
CA ALA A 116 -7.47 15.13 -3.42
C ALA A 116 -8.77 14.85 -4.21
N ASN A 117 -8.67 14.22 -5.40
CA ASN A 117 -9.82 14.00 -6.29
C ASN A 117 -10.60 12.72 -5.95
N ASN A 118 -10.01 11.79 -5.19
CA ASN A 118 -10.63 10.50 -4.87
C ASN A 118 -10.65 10.18 -3.36
N LEU A 119 -10.40 11.18 -2.49
CA LEU A 119 -10.49 11.03 -1.03
C LEU A 119 -11.88 10.52 -0.59
N ASP A 120 -12.93 10.87 -1.32
CA ASP A 120 -14.31 10.44 -1.07
C ASP A 120 -14.50 8.92 -1.31
N ILE A 121 -13.67 8.30 -2.15
CA ILE A 121 -13.65 6.84 -2.34
C ILE A 121 -13.02 6.17 -1.11
N ALA A 122 -11.90 6.71 -0.59
CA ALA A 122 -11.29 6.20 0.64
C ALA A 122 -12.26 6.27 1.81
N LYS A 123 -12.91 7.43 2.01
CA LYS A 123 -13.96 7.61 3.03
C LYS A 123 -15.06 6.56 2.92
N TYR A 124 -15.61 6.38 1.71
CA TYR A 124 -16.67 5.41 1.46
C TYR A 124 -16.25 3.97 1.78
N LEU A 125 -15.02 3.57 1.40
CA LEU A 125 -14.52 2.23 1.70
C LEU A 125 -14.38 2.00 3.21
N ILE A 126 -13.85 2.97 3.93
CA ILE A 126 -13.68 2.92 5.39
C ILE A 126 -15.06 2.83 6.09
N GLU A 127 -16.04 3.65 5.69
CA GLU A 127 -17.43 3.59 6.18
C GLU A 127 -18.09 2.22 5.92
N LYS A 128 -17.65 1.51 4.88
CA LYS A 128 -18.08 0.14 4.58
C LYS A 128 -17.24 -0.94 5.24
N ASN A 129 -16.42 -0.58 6.22
CA ASN A 129 -15.53 -1.49 6.97
C ASN A 129 -14.53 -2.26 6.08
N ILE A 130 -14.10 -1.67 4.96
CA ILE A 130 -13.00 -2.20 4.18
C ILE A 130 -11.68 -1.76 4.84
N PRO A 131 -10.83 -2.70 5.31
CA PRO A 131 -9.51 -2.36 5.82
C PRO A 131 -8.68 -1.71 4.71
N LEU A 132 -8.26 -0.45 4.90
CA LEU A 132 -7.64 0.36 3.87
C LEU A 132 -6.20 0.75 4.21
N CYS A 133 -5.30 0.52 3.25
CA CYS A 133 -4.00 1.16 3.14
C CYS A 133 -4.11 2.28 2.10
N ALA A 134 -4.03 3.52 2.54
CA ALA A 134 -4.10 4.68 1.66
C ALA A 134 -2.71 5.06 1.16
N HIS A 135 -2.47 4.98 -0.15
CA HIS A 135 -1.19 5.31 -0.78
C HIS A 135 -1.20 6.74 -1.32
N ILE A 136 -0.27 7.57 -0.84
CA ILE A 136 -0.10 8.98 -1.21
C ILE A 136 1.35 9.29 -1.63
N GLY A 137 1.54 10.42 -2.29
CA GLY A 137 2.85 10.88 -2.76
C GLY A 137 3.06 10.57 -4.24
N LEU A 138 4.08 9.81 -4.58
CA LEU A 138 4.22 9.27 -5.93
C LEU A 138 3.13 8.22 -6.15
N LEU A 139 2.34 8.38 -7.21
CA LEU A 139 1.22 7.50 -7.55
C LEU A 139 1.47 6.85 -8.92
N PRO A 140 2.11 5.67 -9.01
CA PRO A 140 2.48 5.03 -10.26
C PRO A 140 1.35 4.84 -11.26
N GLN A 141 0.11 4.60 -10.79
CA GLN A 141 -1.06 4.44 -11.65
C GLN A 141 -1.49 5.73 -12.35
N THR A 142 -1.08 6.91 -11.85
CA THR A 142 -1.42 8.20 -12.44
C THR A 142 -0.30 8.78 -13.31
N ILE A 143 0.94 8.31 -13.14
CA ILE A 143 2.10 8.82 -13.86
C ILE A 143 2.03 8.46 -15.34
N LYS A 144 2.17 9.49 -16.18
CA LYS A 144 2.16 9.35 -17.65
C LYS A 144 3.55 9.41 -18.30
N SER A 145 4.56 9.89 -17.55
CA SER A 145 5.92 10.09 -18.08
C SER A 145 6.99 9.98 -16.99
N ARG A 146 8.27 9.82 -17.40
CA ARG A 146 9.40 9.76 -16.47
C ARG A 146 9.52 10.98 -15.54
N SER A 147 9.08 12.16 -15.97
CA SER A 147 9.12 13.38 -15.14
C SER A 147 8.22 13.31 -13.89
N GLY A 148 7.24 12.39 -13.87
CA GLY A 148 6.44 12.12 -12.67
C GLY A 148 7.20 11.41 -11.56
N TYR A 149 8.30 10.70 -11.88
CA TYR A 149 9.13 10.03 -10.88
C TYR A 149 10.11 11.03 -10.24
N ARG A 150 9.66 11.71 -9.21
CA ARG A 150 10.40 12.72 -8.45
C ARG A 150 10.13 12.62 -6.96
N LYS A 151 10.86 13.37 -6.16
CA LYS A 151 10.50 13.60 -4.77
C LYS A 151 9.35 14.61 -4.66
N TYR A 152 8.34 14.27 -3.89
CA TYR A 152 7.14 15.06 -3.60
C TYR A 152 7.26 15.77 -2.25
N GLY A 153 6.54 16.89 -2.08
CA GLY A 153 6.53 17.64 -0.84
C GLY A 153 7.74 18.54 -0.60
N LYS A 154 8.52 18.90 -1.64
CA LYS A 154 9.64 19.84 -1.53
C LYS A 154 9.20 21.29 -1.40
N SER A 155 8.12 21.70 -2.07
CA SER A 155 7.56 23.04 -1.89
C SER A 155 6.64 23.08 -0.67
N LYS A 156 6.56 24.27 -0.01
CA LYS A 156 5.68 24.45 1.17
C LYS A 156 4.22 24.15 0.85
N HIS A 157 3.75 24.52 -0.36
CA HIS A 157 2.39 24.28 -0.79
C HIS A 157 2.09 22.78 -0.96
N GLU A 158 2.93 22.06 -1.73
CA GLU A 158 2.78 20.62 -1.94
C GLU A 158 2.92 19.83 -0.63
N ALA A 159 3.89 20.23 0.23
CA ALA A 159 4.07 19.62 1.54
C ALA A 159 2.82 19.78 2.42
N LYS A 160 2.20 20.97 2.41
CA LYS A 160 0.95 21.21 3.14
C LYS A 160 -0.18 20.32 2.62
N GLN A 161 -0.38 20.26 1.32
CA GLN A 161 -1.44 19.44 0.71
C GLN A 161 -1.29 17.94 1.06
N LEU A 162 -0.07 17.39 0.95
CA LEU A 162 0.21 15.99 1.29
C LEU A 162 0.07 15.71 2.79
N TYR A 163 0.46 16.65 3.63
CA TYR A 163 0.28 16.54 5.07
C TYR A 163 -1.21 16.55 5.45
N ASP A 164 -1.98 17.50 4.93
CA ASP A 164 -3.41 17.62 5.21
C ASP A 164 -4.16 16.36 4.71
N LEU A 165 -3.77 15.82 3.55
CA LEU A 165 -4.33 14.57 3.01
C LEU A 165 -4.03 13.38 3.92
N ALA A 166 -2.78 13.23 4.39
CA ALA A 166 -2.40 12.16 5.30
C ALA A 166 -3.18 12.21 6.62
N VAL A 167 -3.30 13.40 7.22
CA VAL A 167 -4.06 13.60 8.46
C VAL A 167 -5.55 13.27 8.24
N SER A 168 -6.13 13.74 7.13
CA SER A 168 -7.53 13.43 6.81
C SER A 168 -7.77 11.92 6.65
N LEU A 169 -6.84 11.20 6.04
CA LEU A 169 -6.93 9.74 5.90
C LEU A 169 -6.81 9.01 7.23
N ASP A 170 -5.95 9.47 8.13
CA ASP A 170 -5.81 8.96 9.49
C ASP A 170 -7.10 9.19 10.30
N GLU A 171 -7.64 10.40 10.29
CA GLU A 171 -8.89 10.77 10.96
C GLU A 171 -10.10 9.99 10.43
N LEU A 172 -10.12 9.67 9.13
CA LEU A 172 -11.14 8.81 8.53
C LEU A 172 -11.03 7.35 8.97
N GLY A 173 -9.87 6.92 9.48
CA GLY A 173 -9.63 5.56 9.99
C GLY A 173 -8.96 4.60 8.99
N ALA A 174 -8.14 5.12 8.06
CA ALA A 174 -7.24 4.27 7.28
C ALA A 174 -6.34 3.45 8.23
N GLN A 175 -6.22 2.14 8.03
CA GLN A 175 -5.43 1.29 8.91
C GLN A 175 -3.93 1.41 8.71
N VAL A 176 -3.52 1.84 7.52
CA VAL A 176 -2.12 2.10 7.17
C VAL A 176 -2.09 3.26 6.19
N ILE A 177 -1.10 4.15 6.31
CA ILE A 177 -0.79 5.16 5.32
C ILE A 177 0.52 4.77 4.65
N LEU A 178 0.51 4.57 3.33
CA LEU A 178 1.71 4.31 2.55
C LEU A 178 2.13 5.58 1.84
N ILE A 179 3.39 5.97 2.03
CA ILE A 179 3.95 7.17 1.42
C ILE A 179 5.07 6.79 0.44
N GLU A 180 5.02 7.30 -0.78
CA GLU A 180 6.03 7.01 -1.79
C GLU A 180 6.74 8.28 -2.27
N CYS A 181 8.09 8.25 -2.25
CA CYS A 181 8.95 9.32 -2.75
C CYS A 181 8.67 10.70 -2.13
N LEU A 182 8.27 10.77 -0.85
CA LEU A 182 8.12 12.04 -0.15
C LEU A 182 9.46 12.60 0.32
N ASP A 183 9.51 13.92 0.48
CA ASP A 183 10.60 14.56 1.22
C ASP A 183 10.72 13.98 2.63
N ASN A 184 11.94 13.72 3.08
CA ASN A 184 12.19 13.01 4.34
C ASN A 184 11.66 13.76 5.57
N SER A 185 11.70 15.09 5.55
CA SER A 185 11.20 15.92 6.66
C SER A 185 9.68 15.89 6.74
N LEU A 186 9.01 15.93 5.58
CA LEU A 186 7.57 15.77 5.48
C LEU A 186 7.11 14.36 5.90
N ALA A 187 7.80 13.32 5.42
CA ALA A 187 7.52 11.94 5.79
C ALA A 187 7.57 11.72 7.30
N ARG A 188 8.62 12.21 7.95
CA ARG A 188 8.76 12.18 9.42
C ARG A 188 7.64 12.94 10.11
N LYS A 189 7.31 14.15 9.63
CA LYS A 189 6.24 14.96 10.21
C LYS A 189 4.89 14.24 10.11
N ILE A 190 4.57 13.58 9.00
CA ILE A 190 3.35 12.79 8.84
C ILE A 190 3.33 11.64 9.85
N SER A 191 4.39 10.82 9.92
CA SER A 191 4.50 9.68 10.85
C SER A 191 4.36 10.10 12.32
N GLN A 192 4.86 11.28 12.71
CA GLN A 192 4.74 11.79 14.08
C GLN A 192 3.35 12.31 14.46
N ASN A 193 2.50 12.63 13.47
CA ASN A 193 1.18 13.24 13.70
C ASN A 193 0.00 12.33 13.31
N CYS A 194 0.23 11.19 12.69
CA CYS A 194 -0.78 10.19 12.42
C CYS A 194 -0.77 9.09 13.50
N SER A 195 -1.95 8.61 13.88
CA SER A 195 -2.13 7.48 14.80
C SER A 195 -1.97 6.14 14.09
N SER A 196 -2.29 6.09 12.82
CA SER A 196 -2.09 4.94 11.94
C SER A 196 -0.63 4.80 11.53
N PRO A 197 -0.08 3.58 11.42
CA PRO A 197 1.28 3.38 10.98
C PRO A 197 1.52 3.97 9.59
N VAL A 198 2.60 4.73 9.46
CA VAL A 198 3.07 5.32 8.20
C VAL A 198 4.24 4.49 7.69
N ILE A 199 4.02 3.72 6.63
CA ILE A 199 5.06 2.94 5.97
C ILE A 199 5.43 3.58 4.63
N GLY A 200 6.63 3.36 4.12
CA GLY A 200 6.99 4.04 2.88
C GLY A 200 8.12 3.42 2.09
N ILE A 201 8.23 3.90 0.85
CA ILE A 201 9.32 3.61 -0.06
C ILE A 201 9.89 4.91 -0.63
N GLY A 202 11.23 5.05 -0.65
CA GLY A 202 11.86 6.27 -1.15
C GLY A 202 11.61 7.54 -0.31
N SER A 203 11.09 7.41 0.93
CA SER A 203 10.68 8.52 1.80
C SER A 203 11.55 8.68 3.06
N GLY A 204 12.69 7.98 3.12
CA GLY A 204 13.62 8.00 4.25
C GLY A 204 13.27 7.01 5.36
N VAL A 205 14.08 7.00 6.43
CA VAL A 205 14.02 6.00 7.51
C VAL A 205 13.29 6.46 8.78
N GLY A 206 12.85 7.71 8.82
CA GLY A 206 12.24 8.33 10.01
C GLY A 206 10.73 8.11 10.13
N ILE A 207 10.23 6.97 9.64
CA ILE A 207 8.80 6.58 9.59
C ILE A 207 8.60 5.20 10.23
N ASP A 208 7.37 4.74 10.37
CA ASP A 208 6.99 3.56 11.17
C ASP A 208 7.32 2.22 10.48
N GLY A 209 7.55 2.23 9.18
CA GLY A 209 7.91 1.02 8.45
C GLY A 209 8.43 1.29 7.05
N GLN A 210 8.97 0.24 6.42
CA GLN A 210 9.53 0.31 5.07
C GLN A 210 8.83 -0.65 4.14
N VAL A 211 8.65 -0.20 2.89
CA VAL A 211 8.13 -1.01 1.79
C VAL A 211 9.25 -1.28 0.79
N ALA A 212 9.39 -2.52 0.35
CA ALA A 212 10.32 -2.90 -0.69
C ALA A 212 9.62 -3.70 -1.79
N VAL A 213 9.92 -3.37 -3.04
CA VAL A 213 9.59 -4.20 -4.19
C VAL A 213 10.76 -5.15 -4.39
N ILE A 214 10.59 -6.43 -3.97
CA ILE A 214 11.72 -7.37 -3.83
C ILE A 214 12.54 -7.51 -5.11
N TYR A 215 11.90 -7.67 -6.25
CA TYR A 215 12.59 -7.85 -7.53
C TYR A 215 13.39 -6.60 -7.96
N LEU A 216 12.88 -5.40 -7.68
CA LEU A 216 13.64 -4.17 -7.94
C LEU A 216 14.82 -4.02 -6.98
N SER A 217 14.67 -4.45 -5.73
CA SER A 217 15.75 -4.42 -4.74
C SER A 217 16.87 -5.41 -5.08
N LEU A 218 16.55 -6.57 -5.63
CA LEU A 218 17.53 -7.59 -6.04
C LEU A 218 18.30 -7.19 -7.30
N ILE A 219 17.75 -6.35 -8.18
CA ILE A 219 18.43 -5.87 -9.39
C ILE A 219 19.58 -4.90 -9.03
N HIS A 220 19.52 -4.25 -7.88
CA HIS A 220 20.53 -3.27 -7.43
C HIS A 220 21.61 -3.89 -6.49
N ILE A 221 21.55 -5.18 -6.27
CA ILE A 221 22.59 -5.92 -5.56
C ILE A 221 23.62 -6.47 -6.56
#